data_4a7bbc032a11923b5593119b98a74533
#
_entry.id   4a7bbc032a11923b5593119b98a74533
#
_cell.length_a   1.000
_cell.length_b   1.000
_cell.length_c   1.000
_cell.angle_alpha   90.00
_cell.angle_beta   90.00
_cell.angle_gamma   90.00
#
_symmetry.space_group_name_H-M   'P 1'
#
loop_
_entity.id
_entity.type
_entity.pdbx_description
1 polymer ?
#
loop_
_entity_poly.entity_id
_entity_poly.type
_entity_poly.pdbx_seq_one_letter_code
_entity_poly.pdbx_strand_id
1 'polypeptide(L)'
;MPLKTQVGDISLQTPLLLASGYITETPEFFLRAQQHGCSGMITRSLKQHVPPERLRIPAPRYAVFDKDSMLNCEWGNENPWTDWKDYGVHQVKKTGCPIIISLSGRESDSCCYMIHVFDEIGVDAYEINISCSHSGALHGNLNVDALHLEQLMKKVRGITTTPIWIKLSYSDLLISMAKKAEELGADAVVCTNSIGPGMLIDTKTAKPKLGIKGGGGGITGKAIFPIALWCVHQLSKTLTIPVVGCGGIFTADDVIQMLMAGASAVQLYTAPALKGPAVFEQVTNGLNRFLVENPKHASVRNLIGLTLNKTGDHRFSSPRPIVIEERCTGCGICIQSCAFGALSMVRSVDKKALAKIADNCISCNACVGVCHTEFNAIAGSF
;
A
#
# COMPACT_ATOMS: atom_id res chain seq x y z
N MET A 1 7.47 22.02 -9.43
CA MET A 1 7.09 21.79 -8.03
C MET A 1 7.71 20.46 -7.59
N PRO A 2 8.33 20.38 -6.41
CA PRO A 2 9.14 19.22 -5.99
C PRO A 2 8.35 17.92 -5.77
N LEU A 3 7.04 18.01 -5.51
CA LEU A 3 6.18 16.86 -5.26
C LEU A 3 5.52 16.27 -6.53
N LYS A 4 5.61 16.96 -7.68
CA LYS A 4 4.98 16.47 -8.91
C LYS A 4 5.59 15.16 -9.39
N THR A 5 4.72 14.22 -9.79
CA THR A 5 5.07 12.96 -10.42
C THR A 5 4.09 12.63 -11.54
N GLN A 6 4.23 11.44 -12.14
CA GLN A 6 3.31 10.92 -13.14
C GLN A 6 3.24 9.40 -13.09
N VAL A 7 2.13 8.84 -13.56
CA VAL A 7 1.94 7.41 -13.81
C VAL A 7 1.55 7.26 -15.28
N GLY A 8 2.49 6.83 -16.12
CA GLY A 8 2.33 6.97 -17.56
C GLY A 8 2.09 8.44 -17.93
N ASP A 9 1.02 8.71 -18.65
CA ASP A 9 0.63 10.07 -19.08
C ASP A 9 -0.18 10.84 -18.02
N ILE A 10 -0.54 10.20 -16.90
CA ILE A 10 -1.34 10.83 -15.84
C ILE A 10 -0.45 11.64 -14.92
N SER A 11 -0.57 12.96 -14.98
CA SER A 11 0.16 13.90 -14.12
C SER A 11 -0.48 14.07 -12.75
N LEU A 12 0.33 14.04 -11.70
CA LEU A 12 -0.08 14.19 -10.30
C LEU A 12 0.66 15.34 -9.63
N GLN A 13 -0.05 16.18 -8.86
CA GLN A 13 0.56 17.30 -8.12
C GLN A 13 1.39 16.82 -6.91
N THR A 14 1.00 15.69 -6.32
CA THR A 14 1.74 14.95 -5.29
C THR A 14 1.71 13.46 -5.65
N PRO A 15 2.59 12.61 -5.11
CA PRO A 15 2.55 11.18 -5.39
C PRO A 15 1.40 10.44 -4.69
N LEU A 16 0.45 11.15 -4.07
CA LEU A 16 -0.55 10.60 -3.17
C LEU A 16 -1.91 10.46 -3.84
N LEU A 17 -2.41 9.23 -3.93
CA LEU A 17 -3.73 8.87 -4.43
C LEU A 17 -4.59 8.28 -3.31
N LEU A 18 -5.89 8.52 -3.33
CA LEU A 18 -6.85 7.83 -2.48
C LEU A 18 -7.21 6.48 -3.11
N ALA A 19 -6.91 5.40 -2.41
CA ALA A 19 -7.11 4.03 -2.90
C ALA A 19 -8.56 3.57 -2.87
N SER A 20 -8.89 2.62 -3.74
CA SER A 20 -10.16 1.91 -3.78
C SER A 20 -10.52 1.25 -2.45
N GLY A 21 -11.73 1.47 -1.95
CA GLY A 21 -12.29 0.89 -0.74
C GLY A 21 -13.58 1.59 -0.31
N TYR A 22 -14.12 1.31 0.88
CA TYR A 22 -15.42 1.87 1.28
C TYR A 22 -15.44 3.41 1.36
N ILE A 23 -14.32 4.05 1.69
CA ILE A 23 -14.23 5.52 1.74
C ILE A 23 -14.26 6.16 0.34
N THR A 24 -14.22 5.36 -0.71
CA THR A 24 -14.38 5.78 -2.11
C THR A 24 -15.63 5.17 -2.75
N GLU A 25 -16.63 4.84 -1.94
CA GLU A 25 -17.97 4.47 -2.41
C GLU A 25 -18.65 5.66 -3.10
N THR A 26 -18.38 6.87 -2.61
CA THR A 26 -18.88 8.15 -3.12
C THR A 26 -17.73 9.18 -3.20
N PRO A 27 -17.87 10.31 -3.91
CA PRO A 27 -16.80 11.28 -4.08
C PRO A 27 -16.49 12.11 -2.83
N GLU A 28 -17.37 12.17 -1.83
CA GLU A 28 -17.32 13.13 -0.73
C GLU A 28 -16.06 13.02 0.13
N PHE A 29 -15.55 11.81 0.36
CA PHE A 29 -14.30 11.65 1.10
C PHE A 29 -13.12 12.22 0.31
N PHE A 30 -13.06 11.98 -0.99
CA PHE A 30 -12.02 12.52 -1.86
C PHE A 30 -12.06 14.04 -1.92
N LEU A 31 -13.25 14.65 -2.04
CA LEU A 31 -13.39 16.11 -2.08
C LEU A 31 -12.80 16.79 -0.83
N ARG A 32 -12.85 16.12 0.33
CA ARG A 32 -12.13 16.57 1.53
C ARG A 32 -10.63 16.26 1.47
N ALA A 33 -10.25 15.07 1.02
CA ALA A 33 -8.85 14.65 0.96
C ALA A 33 -8.02 15.48 -0.03
N GLN A 34 -8.62 15.89 -1.13
CA GLN A 34 -8.00 16.76 -2.14
C GLN A 34 -7.55 18.10 -1.54
N GLN A 35 -8.33 18.68 -0.62
CA GLN A 35 -7.96 19.91 0.11
C GLN A 35 -6.72 19.74 0.99
N HIS A 36 -6.35 18.51 1.31
CA HIS A 36 -5.19 18.12 2.11
C HIS A 36 -4.02 17.56 1.27
N GLY A 37 -4.06 17.71 -0.08
CA GLY A 37 -2.94 17.32 -0.94
C GLY A 37 -3.05 15.93 -1.57
N CYS A 38 -4.21 15.26 -1.48
CA CYS A 38 -4.51 14.09 -2.29
C CYS A 38 -4.68 14.52 -3.76
N SER A 39 -3.94 13.89 -4.68
CA SER A 39 -3.82 14.33 -6.08
C SER A 39 -4.67 13.56 -7.08
N GLY A 40 -5.46 12.60 -6.63
CA GLY A 40 -6.36 11.82 -7.46
C GLY A 40 -6.98 10.69 -6.67
N MET A 41 -7.97 10.03 -7.24
CA MET A 41 -8.67 8.95 -6.55
C MET A 41 -8.94 7.75 -7.45
N ILE A 42 -9.07 6.62 -6.78
CA ILE A 42 -9.58 5.38 -7.34
C ILE A 42 -10.95 5.10 -6.70
N THR A 43 -11.99 4.89 -7.52
CA THR A 43 -13.31 4.52 -7.00
C THR A 43 -13.26 3.18 -6.28
N ARG A 44 -14.25 2.90 -5.43
CA ARG A 44 -14.48 1.51 -5.00
C ARG A 44 -14.65 0.62 -6.23
N SER A 45 -14.19 -0.64 -6.17
CA SER A 45 -14.30 -1.54 -7.33
C SER A 45 -15.76 -1.77 -7.72
N LEU A 46 -16.14 -1.25 -8.87
CA LEU A 46 -17.50 -1.27 -9.38
C LEU A 46 -17.81 -2.62 -10.02
N LYS A 47 -19.07 -3.04 -9.87
CA LYS A 47 -19.68 -4.20 -10.53
C LYS A 47 -20.98 -3.73 -11.14
N GLN A 48 -21.30 -4.21 -12.34
CA GLN A 48 -22.54 -3.87 -13.02
C GLN A 48 -23.76 -4.45 -12.29
N HIS A 49 -23.64 -5.70 -11.87
CA HIS A 49 -24.71 -6.40 -11.16
C HIS A 49 -24.24 -6.77 -9.75
N VAL A 50 -24.94 -6.26 -8.76
CA VAL A 50 -24.78 -6.68 -7.36
C VAL A 50 -26.00 -7.50 -7.00
N PRO A 51 -25.89 -8.83 -6.83
CA PRO A 51 -27.04 -9.67 -6.48
C PRO A 51 -27.69 -9.19 -5.18
N PRO A 52 -29.04 -9.22 -5.08
CA PRO A 52 -29.77 -8.74 -3.88
C PRO A 52 -29.32 -9.39 -2.55
N GLU A 53 -28.91 -10.68 -2.60
CA GLU A 53 -28.38 -11.39 -1.44
C GLU A 53 -27.02 -10.84 -0.98
N ARG A 54 -26.26 -10.18 -1.86
CA ARG A 54 -25.00 -9.50 -1.51
C ARG A 54 -25.20 -8.10 -0.93
N LEU A 55 -26.40 -7.52 -1.06
CA LEU A 55 -26.77 -6.29 -0.35
C LEU A 55 -26.91 -6.54 1.17
N ARG A 56 -27.05 -7.80 1.60
CA ARG A 56 -26.94 -8.18 3.02
C ARG A 56 -25.48 -8.45 3.37
N ILE A 57 -24.73 -7.38 3.48
CA ILE A 57 -23.31 -7.49 3.81
C ILE A 57 -23.15 -7.94 5.26
N PRO A 58 -22.32 -8.97 5.50
CA PRO A 58 -22.04 -9.45 6.86
C PRO A 58 -21.53 -8.32 7.75
N ALA A 59 -21.91 -8.30 9.00
CA ALA A 59 -21.45 -7.34 10.01
C ALA A 59 -20.92 -8.09 11.24
N PRO A 60 -19.80 -7.66 11.83
CA PRO A 60 -18.88 -6.57 11.41
C PRO A 60 -18.10 -6.86 10.14
N ARG A 61 -17.83 -5.80 9.35
CA ARG A 61 -17.03 -5.88 8.11
C ARG A 61 -15.55 -5.59 8.34
N TYR A 62 -15.26 -4.88 9.43
CA TYR A 62 -13.93 -4.39 9.76
C TYR A 62 -13.59 -4.75 11.18
N ALA A 63 -12.35 -5.16 11.40
CA ALA A 63 -11.78 -5.35 12.71
C ALA A 63 -10.39 -4.69 12.75
N VAL A 64 -10.27 -3.59 13.49
CA VAL A 64 -8.99 -2.89 13.68
C VAL A 64 -8.16 -3.65 14.72
N PHE A 65 -6.85 -3.75 14.47
CA PHE A 65 -5.88 -4.30 15.40
C PHE A 65 -4.57 -3.49 15.31
N ASP A 66 -3.78 -3.52 16.38
CA ASP A 66 -2.50 -2.79 16.47
C ASP A 66 -2.59 -1.30 16.05
N LYS A 67 -3.74 -0.67 16.30
CA LYS A 67 -4.05 0.75 16.02
C LYS A 67 -4.04 1.15 14.53
N ASP A 68 -3.11 0.62 13.73
CA ASP A 68 -2.83 1.03 12.35
C ASP A 68 -3.02 -0.13 11.34
N SER A 69 -3.67 -1.21 11.75
CA SER A 69 -3.95 -2.37 10.89
C SER A 69 -5.42 -2.77 10.97
N MET A 70 -5.94 -3.30 9.89
CA MET A 70 -7.35 -3.64 9.77
C MET A 70 -7.54 -4.94 9.01
N LEU A 71 -8.44 -5.77 9.52
CA LEU A 71 -9.00 -6.90 8.81
C LEU A 71 -10.33 -6.48 8.19
N ASN A 72 -10.60 -6.84 6.96
CA ASN A 72 -11.82 -6.45 6.25
C ASN A 72 -12.40 -7.60 5.41
N CYS A 73 -13.71 -7.54 5.15
CA CYS A 73 -14.44 -8.44 4.25
C CYS A 73 -15.33 -7.67 3.27
N GLU A 74 -14.76 -6.68 2.58
CA GLU A 74 -15.46 -5.86 1.60
C GLU A 74 -15.74 -6.60 0.28
N TRP A 75 -16.90 -6.36 -0.34
CA TRP A 75 -17.37 -7.09 -1.51
C TRP A 75 -17.54 -6.26 -2.80
N GLY A 76 -17.03 -5.05 -2.85
CA GLY A 76 -17.21 -4.09 -3.96
C GLY A 76 -18.28 -3.04 -3.62
N ASN A 77 -18.76 -2.34 -4.64
CA ASN A 77 -19.75 -1.27 -4.48
C ASN A 77 -21.06 -1.78 -3.86
N GLU A 78 -21.66 -0.94 -3.02
CA GLU A 78 -22.98 -1.11 -2.42
C GLU A 78 -24.02 -0.25 -3.14
N ASN A 79 -23.61 0.97 -3.53
CA ASN A 79 -24.43 1.86 -4.33
C ASN A 79 -24.42 1.41 -5.80
N PRO A 80 -25.44 1.74 -6.58
CA PRO A 80 -25.42 1.53 -8.02
C PRO A 80 -24.19 2.17 -8.65
N TRP A 81 -23.52 1.45 -9.55
CA TRP A 81 -22.35 2.00 -10.27
C TRP A 81 -22.73 3.24 -11.12
N THR A 82 -24.00 3.38 -11.46
CA THR A 82 -24.56 4.55 -12.16
C THR A 82 -24.44 5.85 -11.38
N ASP A 83 -24.37 5.80 -10.05
CA ASP A 83 -24.16 7.00 -9.22
C ASP A 83 -22.81 7.64 -9.53
N TRP A 84 -21.80 6.82 -9.85
CA TRP A 84 -20.51 7.32 -10.33
C TRP A 84 -20.63 7.93 -11.71
N LYS A 85 -21.37 7.29 -12.63
CA LYS A 85 -21.63 7.82 -13.96
C LYS A 85 -22.38 9.15 -13.91
N ASP A 86 -23.49 9.19 -13.18
CA ASP A 86 -24.42 10.31 -13.22
C ASP A 86 -23.99 11.50 -12.34
N TYR A 87 -23.18 11.24 -11.30
CA TYR A 87 -22.78 12.26 -10.33
C TYR A 87 -21.27 12.24 -9.99
N GLY A 88 -20.74 11.12 -9.52
CA GLY A 88 -19.46 11.07 -8.86
C GLY A 88 -18.28 11.53 -9.73
N VAL A 89 -18.20 11.06 -10.98
CA VAL A 89 -17.16 11.46 -11.93
C VAL A 89 -17.15 12.97 -12.14
N HIS A 90 -18.33 13.56 -12.32
CA HIS A 90 -18.47 14.99 -12.55
C HIS A 90 -18.00 15.83 -11.35
N GLN A 91 -18.22 15.36 -10.11
CA GLN A 91 -17.74 16.06 -8.93
C GLN A 91 -16.20 16.03 -8.82
N VAL A 92 -15.60 14.88 -9.08
CA VAL A 92 -14.13 14.76 -9.04
C VAL A 92 -13.48 15.59 -10.15
N LYS A 93 -14.02 15.57 -11.37
CA LYS A 93 -13.49 16.37 -12.51
C LYS A 93 -13.49 17.88 -12.23
N LYS A 94 -14.42 18.40 -11.44
CA LYS A 94 -14.43 19.83 -11.03
C LYS A 94 -13.21 20.22 -10.20
N THR A 95 -12.52 19.27 -9.58
CA THR A 95 -11.29 19.52 -8.79
C THR A 95 -10.04 19.66 -9.67
N GLY A 96 -10.11 19.25 -10.94
CA GLY A 96 -8.96 19.15 -11.84
C GLY A 96 -8.02 17.97 -11.50
N CYS A 97 -8.40 17.09 -10.57
CA CYS A 97 -7.65 15.89 -10.23
C CYS A 97 -8.09 14.70 -11.08
N PRO A 98 -7.19 13.78 -11.42
CA PRO A 98 -7.53 12.57 -12.15
C PRO A 98 -8.45 11.65 -11.32
N ILE A 99 -9.41 11.05 -12.05
CA ILE A 99 -10.29 10.01 -11.54
C ILE A 99 -10.03 8.69 -12.25
N ILE A 100 -9.73 7.66 -11.47
CA ILE A 100 -9.49 6.30 -11.93
C ILE A 100 -10.67 5.44 -11.50
N ILE A 101 -11.36 4.83 -12.47
CA ILE A 101 -12.49 3.94 -12.20
C ILE A 101 -11.97 2.54 -11.90
N SER A 102 -12.17 2.08 -10.67
CA SER A 102 -11.85 0.69 -10.33
C SER A 102 -12.98 -0.23 -10.75
N LEU A 103 -12.66 -1.29 -11.48
CA LEU A 103 -13.59 -2.28 -12.00
C LEU A 103 -13.23 -3.66 -11.46
N SER A 104 -14.25 -4.46 -11.15
CA SER A 104 -14.05 -5.89 -10.86
C SER A 104 -13.67 -6.62 -12.14
N GLY A 105 -12.46 -7.18 -12.20
CA GLY A 105 -12.02 -7.96 -13.37
C GLY A 105 -12.62 -9.36 -13.50
N ARG A 106 -13.57 -9.74 -12.64
CA ARG A 106 -14.15 -11.10 -12.63
C ARG A 106 -15.08 -11.36 -13.81
N GLU A 107 -15.86 -10.38 -14.21
CA GLU A 107 -16.86 -10.50 -15.29
C GLU A 107 -16.44 -9.59 -16.45
N SER A 108 -15.73 -10.17 -17.44
CA SER A 108 -15.15 -9.39 -18.54
C SER A 108 -16.18 -8.57 -19.32
N ASP A 109 -17.37 -9.11 -19.58
CA ASP A 109 -18.40 -8.42 -20.36
C ASP A 109 -18.98 -7.23 -19.59
N SER A 110 -19.21 -7.39 -18.29
CA SER A 110 -19.61 -6.32 -17.39
C SER A 110 -18.53 -5.23 -17.30
N CYS A 111 -17.26 -5.63 -17.23
CA CYS A 111 -16.12 -4.72 -17.25
C CYS A 111 -16.08 -3.90 -18.55
N CYS A 112 -16.18 -4.55 -19.70
CA CYS A 112 -16.21 -3.92 -21.01
C CYS A 112 -17.38 -2.94 -21.19
N TYR A 113 -18.56 -3.33 -20.74
CA TYR A 113 -19.75 -2.47 -20.78
C TYR A 113 -19.53 -1.16 -19.98
N MET A 114 -19.03 -1.28 -18.75
CA MET A 114 -18.78 -0.10 -17.93
C MET A 114 -17.66 0.78 -18.51
N ILE A 115 -16.60 0.20 -19.08
CA ILE A 115 -15.54 0.94 -19.76
C ILE A 115 -16.13 1.77 -20.89
N HIS A 116 -16.95 1.19 -21.75
CA HIS A 116 -17.59 1.91 -22.85
C HIS A 116 -18.37 3.14 -22.34
N VAL A 117 -19.14 2.97 -21.27
CA VAL A 117 -19.93 4.08 -20.69
C VAL A 117 -19.04 5.16 -20.06
N PHE A 118 -17.97 4.78 -19.33
CA PHE A 118 -17.08 5.74 -18.69
C PHE A 118 -16.13 6.44 -19.67
N ASP A 119 -15.79 5.83 -20.79
CA ASP A 119 -15.04 6.47 -21.88
C ASP A 119 -15.82 7.63 -22.49
N GLU A 120 -17.15 7.53 -22.63
CA GLU A 120 -18.01 8.64 -23.11
C GLU A 120 -17.98 9.84 -22.15
N ILE A 121 -17.78 9.61 -20.83
CA ILE A 121 -17.67 10.66 -19.81
C ILE A 121 -16.23 11.21 -19.75
N GLY A 122 -15.25 10.44 -20.24
CA GLY A 122 -13.83 10.81 -20.28
C GLY A 122 -13.18 10.71 -18.90
N VAL A 123 -13.00 9.52 -18.37
CA VAL A 123 -12.20 9.24 -17.16
C VAL A 123 -10.72 9.12 -17.52
N ASP A 124 -9.83 9.27 -16.51
CA ASP A 124 -8.39 9.34 -16.77
C ASP A 124 -7.72 7.97 -16.89
N ALA A 125 -8.24 6.96 -16.21
CA ALA A 125 -7.77 5.56 -16.28
C ALA A 125 -8.79 4.58 -15.69
N TYR A 126 -8.52 3.30 -15.90
CA TYR A 126 -9.19 2.18 -15.23
C TYR A 126 -8.21 1.40 -14.36
N GLU A 127 -8.60 1.09 -13.11
CA GLU A 127 -7.91 0.11 -12.28
C GLU A 127 -8.70 -1.20 -12.29
N ILE A 128 -8.25 -2.20 -13.04
CA ILE A 128 -8.91 -3.50 -13.08
C ILE A 128 -8.41 -4.36 -11.92
N ASN A 129 -9.31 -4.63 -10.99
CA ASN A 129 -9.02 -5.41 -9.78
C ASN A 129 -9.26 -6.90 -10.03
N ILE A 130 -8.17 -7.68 -10.18
CA ILE A 130 -8.18 -9.14 -10.29
C ILE A 130 -7.71 -9.84 -9.02
N SER A 131 -7.47 -9.08 -7.93
CA SER A 131 -6.80 -9.57 -6.72
C SER A 131 -7.65 -9.49 -5.45
N CYS A 132 -8.98 -9.54 -5.58
CA CYS A 132 -9.88 -9.50 -4.43
C CYS A 132 -9.69 -10.76 -3.57
N SER A 133 -9.09 -10.60 -2.38
CA SER A 133 -8.81 -11.69 -1.43
C SER A 133 -10.07 -12.43 -0.94
N HIS A 134 -11.24 -11.77 -0.94
CA HIS A 134 -12.51 -12.37 -0.50
C HIS A 134 -13.16 -13.21 -1.59
N SER A 135 -12.99 -12.84 -2.84
CA SER A 135 -13.54 -13.58 -3.97
C SER A 135 -12.84 -14.92 -4.19
N GLY A 136 -11.55 -14.99 -3.83
CA GLY A 136 -10.74 -16.20 -4.00
C GLY A 136 -11.26 -17.39 -3.22
N ALA A 137 -11.73 -17.17 -1.99
CA ALA A 137 -12.29 -18.24 -1.15
C ALA A 137 -13.62 -18.79 -1.66
N LEU A 138 -14.38 -18.01 -2.45
CA LEU A 138 -15.71 -18.38 -2.94
C LEU A 138 -15.74 -18.79 -4.41
N HIS A 139 -14.86 -18.26 -5.24
CA HIS A 139 -14.98 -18.33 -6.72
C HIS A 139 -13.65 -18.54 -7.46
N GLY A 140 -12.58 -18.94 -6.78
CA GLY A 140 -11.24 -19.02 -7.36
C GLY A 140 -10.46 -17.70 -7.32
N ASN A 141 -9.15 -17.81 -7.25
CA ASN A 141 -8.25 -16.66 -7.08
C ASN A 141 -7.74 -16.15 -8.44
N LEU A 142 -8.33 -15.08 -8.95
CA LEU A 142 -7.93 -14.48 -10.23
C LEU A 142 -6.50 -13.89 -10.19
N ASN A 143 -5.94 -13.61 -9.02
CA ASN A 143 -4.58 -13.09 -8.87
C ASN A 143 -3.49 -14.08 -9.35
N VAL A 144 -3.88 -15.31 -9.64
CA VAL A 144 -3.00 -16.39 -10.17
C VAL A 144 -3.54 -17.02 -11.44
N ASP A 145 -4.58 -16.44 -12.04
CA ASP A 145 -5.23 -16.96 -13.26
C ASP A 145 -4.79 -16.16 -14.50
N ALA A 146 -3.68 -16.59 -15.08
CA ALA A 146 -3.11 -15.94 -16.27
C ALA A 146 -4.01 -16.06 -17.51
N LEU A 147 -4.79 -17.14 -17.63
CA LEU A 147 -5.70 -17.34 -18.77
C LEU A 147 -6.88 -16.35 -18.69
N HIS A 148 -7.45 -16.19 -17.50
CA HIS A 148 -8.51 -15.21 -17.29
C HIS A 148 -8.01 -13.78 -17.56
N LEU A 149 -6.81 -13.43 -17.08
CA LEU A 149 -6.19 -12.13 -17.35
C LEU A 149 -6.03 -11.90 -18.86
N GLU A 150 -5.58 -12.90 -19.60
CA GLU A 150 -5.42 -12.80 -21.06
C GLU A 150 -6.75 -12.56 -21.77
N GLN A 151 -7.78 -13.33 -21.43
CA GLN A 151 -9.11 -13.17 -22.00
C GLN A 151 -9.72 -11.79 -21.69
N LEU A 152 -9.58 -11.33 -20.46
CA LEU A 152 -10.05 -10.02 -20.00
C LEU A 152 -9.34 -8.89 -20.76
N MET A 153 -8.00 -8.90 -20.78
CA MET A 153 -7.21 -7.84 -21.39
C MET A 153 -7.40 -7.76 -22.91
N LYS A 154 -7.51 -8.88 -23.61
CA LYS A 154 -7.85 -8.90 -25.05
C LYS A 154 -9.17 -8.20 -25.33
N LYS A 155 -10.22 -8.47 -24.55
CA LYS A 155 -11.51 -7.81 -24.69
C LYS A 155 -11.42 -6.32 -24.40
N VAL A 156 -10.80 -5.94 -23.26
CA VAL A 156 -10.73 -4.56 -22.80
C VAL A 156 -9.90 -3.71 -23.79
N ARG A 157 -8.72 -4.19 -24.21
CA ARG A 157 -7.89 -3.46 -25.19
C ARG A 157 -8.52 -3.35 -26.57
N GLY A 158 -9.46 -4.22 -26.89
CA GLY A 158 -10.23 -4.14 -28.14
C GLY A 158 -11.25 -2.99 -28.18
N ILE A 159 -11.54 -2.36 -27.03
CA ILE A 159 -12.61 -1.36 -26.92
C ILE A 159 -12.15 0.01 -26.41
N THR A 160 -11.00 0.11 -25.73
CA THR A 160 -10.52 1.38 -25.16
C THR A 160 -9.03 1.60 -25.34
N THR A 161 -8.65 2.88 -25.53
CA THR A 161 -7.27 3.36 -25.46
C THR A 161 -6.98 4.08 -24.14
N THR A 162 -7.98 4.27 -23.29
CA THR A 162 -7.82 4.84 -21.94
C THR A 162 -6.87 3.96 -21.12
N PRO A 163 -5.95 4.56 -20.35
CA PRO A 163 -4.97 3.82 -19.56
C PRO A 163 -5.59 2.75 -18.66
N ILE A 164 -5.00 1.55 -18.64
CA ILE A 164 -5.44 0.42 -17.82
C ILE A 164 -4.34 0.07 -16.82
N TRP A 165 -4.68 0.13 -15.54
CA TRP A 165 -3.84 -0.34 -14.45
C TRP A 165 -4.35 -1.69 -13.95
N ILE A 166 -3.49 -2.66 -13.77
CA ILE A 166 -3.87 -3.97 -13.21
C ILE A 166 -3.49 -4.01 -11.74
N LYS A 167 -4.50 -4.22 -10.87
CA LYS A 167 -4.28 -4.33 -9.43
C LYS A 167 -4.11 -5.78 -9.01
N LEU A 168 -2.92 -6.05 -8.45
CA LEU A 168 -2.48 -7.34 -7.96
C LEU A 168 -2.36 -7.35 -6.44
N SER A 169 -2.39 -8.54 -5.84
CA SER A 169 -2.00 -8.78 -4.44
C SER A 169 -0.77 -9.67 -4.40
N TYR A 170 -0.14 -9.75 -3.22
CA TYR A 170 0.94 -10.70 -3.01
C TYR A 170 0.51 -12.14 -3.33
N SER A 171 1.31 -12.84 -4.09
CA SER A 171 1.22 -14.27 -4.36
C SER A 171 2.56 -14.77 -4.91
N ASP A 172 2.77 -16.07 -4.93
CA ASP A 172 3.97 -16.69 -5.52
C ASP A 172 4.08 -16.43 -7.02
N LEU A 173 2.96 -16.11 -7.69
CA LEU A 173 2.90 -15.78 -9.11
C LEU A 173 2.90 -14.27 -9.40
N LEU A 174 3.11 -13.41 -8.40
CA LEU A 174 3.03 -11.95 -8.55
C LEU A 174 3.83 -11.44 -9.76
N ILE A 175 5.08 -11.85 -9.87
CA ILE A 175 5.98 -11.36 -10.94
C ILE A 175 5.52 -11.85 -12.32
N SER A 176 5.14 -13.12 -12.43
CA SER A 176 4.67 -13.68 -13.71
C SER A 176 3.35 -13.07 -14.15
N MET A 177 2.41 -12.83 -13.22
CA MET A 177 1.15 -12.16 -13.49
C MET A 177 1.34 -10.71 -13.92
N ALA A 178 2.26 -9.98 -13.29
CA ALA A 178 2.58 -8.61 -13.64
C ALA A 178 3.24 -8.49 -15.02
N LYS A 179 4.20 -9.38 -15.35
CA LYS A 179 4.77 -9.48 -16.71
C LYS A 179 3.70 -9.78 -17.75
N LYS A 180 2.82 -10.73 -17.44
CA LYS A 180 1.71 -11.05 -18.35
C LYS A 180 0.78 -9.85 -18.55
N ALA A 181 0.49 -9.07 -17.51
CA ALA A 181 -0.29 -7.84 -17.63
C ALA A 181 0.39 -6.81 -18.55
N GLU A 182 1.70 -6.59 -18.39
CA GLU A 182 2.50 -5.72 -19.25
C GLU A 182 2.49 -6.19 -20.71
N GLU A 183 2.74 -7.47 -20.98
CA GLU A 183 2.68 -8.10 -22.32
C GLU A 183 1.32 -7.93 -22.99
N LEU A 184 0.25 -7.91 -22.20
CA LEU A 184 -1.13 -7.73 -22.67
C LEU A 184 -1.54 -6.26 -22.79
N GLY A 185 -0.59 -5.33 -22.59
CA GLY A 185 -0.80 -3.90 -22.79
C GLY A 185 -1.38 -3.17 -21.58
N ALA A 186 -1.14 -3.61 -20.36
CA ALA A 186 -1.37 -2.78 -19.19
C ALA A 186 -0.45 -1.55 -19.19
N ASP A 187 -0.95 -0.39 -18.76
CA ASP A 187 -0.17 0.86 -18.70
C ASP A 187 0.49 1.08 -17.33
N ALA A 188 0.01 0.38 -16.31
CA ALA A 188 0.64 0.34 -14.97
C ALA A 188 0.22 -0.91 -14.21
N VAL A 189 1.00 -1.26 -13.19
CA VAL A 189 0.64 -2.27 -12.19
C VAL A 189 0.49 -1.60 -10.82
N VAL A 190 -0.61 -1.93 -10.11
CA VAL A 190 -0.85 -1.48 -8.74
C VAL A 190 -0.61 -2.64 -7.78
N CYS A 191 0.22 -2.48 -6.79
CA CYS A 191 0.52 -3.50 -5.78
C CYS A 191 0.79 -2.84 -4.41
N THR A 192 0.14 -3.33 -3.36
CA THR A 192 -0.65 -4.56 -3.29
C THR A 192 -2.10 -4.26 -2.90
N ASN A 193 -3.01 -5.18 -3.22
CA ASN A 193 -4.33 -5.22 -2.60
C ASN A 193 -4.20 -5.75 -1.15
N SER A 194 -5.30 -5.90 -0.41
CA SER A 194 -5.30 -6.60 0.88
C SER A 194 -4.69 -8.00 0.76
N ILE A 195 -3.92 -8.41 1.78
CA ILE A 195 -3.26 -9.72 1.83
C ILE A 195 -4.09 -10.64 2.72
N GLY A 196 -4.34 -11.83 2.27
CA GLY A 196 -5.14 -12.77 3.06
C GLY A 196 -5.27 -14.16 2.45
N PRO A 197 -6.07 -15.00 3.11
CA PRO A 197 -6.98 -14.67 4.22
C PRO A 197 -6.29 -14.54 5.59
N GLY A 198 -6.76 -13.58 6.40
CA GLY A 198 -6.42 -13.44 7.81
C GLY A 198 -7.66 -13.64 8.70
N MET A 199 -7.48 -13.88 10.00
CA MET A 199 -8.56 -14.03 10.98
C MET A 199 -8.18 -13.41 12.32
N LEU A 200 -9.17 -12.82 12.98
CA LEU A 200 -9.10 -12.42 14.39
C LEU A 200 -10.25 -13.08 15.16
N ILE A 201 -9.96 -13.56 16.34
CA ILE A 201 -10.94 -14.21 17.24
C ILE A 201 -11.16 -13.33 18.46
N ASP A 202 -12.41 -13.14 18.85
CA ASP A 202 -12.77 -12.60 20.14
C ASP A 202 -12.62 -13.70 21.20
N THR A 203 -11.63 -13.55 22.08
CA THR A 203 -11.29 -14.58 23.09
C THR A 203 -12.36 -14.76 24.18
N LYS A 204 -13.27 -13.77 24.35
CA LYS A 204 -14.36 -13.86 25.31
C LYS A 204 -15.54 -14.68 24.79
N THR A 205 -15.79 -14.60 23.48
CA THR A 205 -16.93 -15.26 22.84
C THR A 205 -16.54 -16.46 21.98
N ALA A 206 -15.24 -16.67 21.74
CA ALA A 206 -14.67 -17.66 20.81
C ALA A 206 -15.22 -17.53 19.37
N LYS A 207 -15.65 -16.32 18.97
CA LYS A 207 -16.18 -16.05 17.63
C LYS A 207 -15.19 -15.26 16.78
N PRO A 208 -15.14 -15.49 15.45
CA PRO A 208 -14.44 -14.60 14.53
C PRO A 208 -14.93 -13.15 14.65
N LYS A 209 -14.02 -12.20 14.53
CA LYS A 209 -14.38 -10.76 14.61
C LYS A 209 -15.06 -10.21 13.35
N LEU A 210 -14.94 -10.88 12.20
CA LEU A 210 -15.69 -10.54 11.00
C LEU A 210 -16.96 -11.37 10.88
N GLY A 211 -18.05 -10.74 10.42
CA GLY A 211 -19.36 -11.36 10.27
C GLY A 211 -19.53 -12.28 9.06
N ILE A 212 -18.52 -12.41 8.21
CA ILE A 212 -18.56 -13.26 7.02
C ILE A 212 -18.49 -14.75 7.41
N LYS A 213 -19.14 -15.62 6.60
CA LYS A 213 -19.05 -17.07 6.78
C LYS A 213 -17.58 -17.51 6.76
N GLY A 214 -17.14 -18.23 7.77
CA GLY A 214 -15.75 -18.65 7.96
C GLY A 214 -14.86 -17.60 8.63
N GLY A 215 -15.31 -16.37 8.83
CA GLY A 215 -14.64 -15.32 9.61
C GLY A 215 -13.32 -14.79 9.05
N GLY A 216 -12.91 -15.24 7.87
CA GLY A 216 -11.67 -14.81 7.21
C GLY A 216 -11.83 -13.50 6.45
N GLY A 217 -10.75 -12.72 6.34
CA GLY A 217 -10.75 -11.45 5.61
C GLY A 217 -9.39 -11.04 5.09
N GLY A 218 -9.34 -9.93 4.37
CA GLY A 218 -8.09 -9.33 3.90
C GLY A 218 -7.46 -8.45 4.97
N ILE A 219 -6.16 -8.58 5.15
CA ILE A 219 -5.35 -7.74 6.03
C ILE A 219 -4.92 -6.51 5.27
N THR A 220 -5.06 -5.34 5.88
CA THR A 220 -4.61 -4.04 5.37
C THR A 220 -3.92 -3.24 6.49
N GLY A 221 -3.34 -2.11 6.13
CA GLY A 221 -2.67 -1.24 7.09
C GLY A 221 -1.23 -1.64 7.36
N LYS A 222 -0.69 -1.18 8.49
CA LYS A 222 0.75 -1.23 8.77
C LYS A 222 1.32 -2.65 8.76
N ALA A 223 0.51 -3.65 9.12
CA ALA A 223 0.91 -5.06 9.14
C ALA A 223 1.40 -5.58 7.76
N ILE A 224 0.93 -5.01 6.65
CA ILE A 224 1.33 -5.47 5.31
C ILE A 224 2.41 -4.60 4.65
N PHE A 225 2.83 -3.49 5.27
CA PHE A 225 3.77 -2.55 4.66
C PHE A 225 5.08 -3.18 4.17
N PRO A 226 5.79 -4.01 4.97
CA PRO A 226 7.05 -4.60 4.52
C PRO A 226 6.87 -5.53 3.31
N ILE A 227 5.76 -6.25 3.24
CA ILE A 227 5.44 -7.14 2.11
C ILE A 227 5.13 -6.29 0.88
N ALA A 228 4.29 -5.25 1.04
CA ALA A 228 3.94 -4.33 -0.05
C ALA A 228 5.19 -3.63 -0.63
N LEU A 229 6.09 -3.18 0.23
CA LEU A 229 7.34 -2.54 -0.15
C LEU A 229 8.23 -3.49 -0.97
N TRP A 230 8.37 -4.75 -0.51
CA TRP A 230 9.11 -5.78 -1.24
C TRP A 230 8.48 -6.06 -2.60
N CYS A 231 7.15 -6.19 -2.68
CA CYS A 231 6.43 -6.39 -3.94
C CYS A 231 6.71 -5.25 -4.94
N VAL A 232 6.57 -3.99 -4.51
CA VAL A 232 6.86 -2.82 -5.34
C VAL A 232 8.30 -2.87 -5.85
N HIS A 233 9.28 -3.16 -4.98
CA HIS A 233 10.67 -3.25 -5.37
C HIS A 233 10.92 -4.34 -6.43
N GLN A 234 10.35 -5.55 -6.27
CA GLN A 234 10.49 -6.64 -7.23
C GLN A 234 9.83 -6.31 -8.57
N LEU A 235 8.64 -5.74 -8.54
CA LEU A 235 7.91 -5.34 -9.75
C LEU A 235 8.67 -4.24 -10.50
N SER A 236 9.16 -3.22 -9.80
CA SER A 236 9.91 -2.11 -10.41
C SER A 236 11.26 -2.52 -10.98
N LYS A 237 11.85 -3.62 -10.49
CA LYS A 237 13.05 -4.23 -11.12
C LYS A 237 12.74 -5.01 -12.39
N THR A 238 11.50 -5.43 -12.56
CA THR A 238 11.13 -6.42 -13.55
C THR A 238 10.36 -5.81 -14.73
N LEU A 239 9.50 -4.83 -14.44
CA LEU A 239 8.61 -4.20 -15.41
C LEU A 239 9.24 -2.93 -15.99
N THR A 240 8.81 -2.58 -17.20
CA THR A 240 9.12 -1.29 -17.86
C THR A 240 8.02 -0.26 -17.65
N ILE A 241 6.77 -0.72 -17.42
CA ILE A 241 5.64 0.13 -17.10
C ILE A 241 5.66 0.59 -15.63
N PRO A 242 5.03 1.74 -15.32
CA PRO A 242 4.96 2.25 -13.96
C PRO A 242 4.38 1.28 -12.93
N VAL A 243 4.93 1.30 -11.72
CA VAL A 243 4.38 0.61 -10.56
C VAL A 243 3.79 1.64 -9.60
N VAL A 244 2.54 1.42 -9.17
CA VAL A 244 1.88 2.22 -8.15
C VAL A 244 1.87 1.43 -6.84
N GLY A 245 2.54 1.97 -5.80
CA GLY A 245 2.65 1.31 -4.50
C GLY A 245 1.36 1.46 -3.68
N CYS A 246 0.89 0.36 -3.10
CA CYS A 246 -0.26 0.37 -2.19
C CYS A 246 -0.04 -0.63 -1.05
N GLY A 247 -0.43 -0.27 0.17
CA GLY A 247 -0.40 -1.15 1.34
C GLY A 247 0.45 -0.63 2.49
N GLY A 248 -0.19 -0.33 3.60
CA GLY A 248 0.43 0.02 4.88
C GLY A 248 1.10 1.38 4.96
N ILE A 249 0.81 2.30 4.07
CA ILE A 249 1.39 3.64 4.00
C ILE A 249 0.63 4.56 4.95
N PHE A 250 1.33 5.14 5.94
CA PHE A 250 0.79 6.02 6.98
C PHE A 250 1.57 7.32 7.14
N THR A 251 2.85 7.35 6.78
CA THR A 251 3.78 8.44 7.04
C THR A 251 4.50 8.86 5.76
N ALA A 252 5.14 10.02 5.80
CA ALA A 252 6.01 10.47 4.71
C ALA A 252 7.18 9.50 4.47
N ASP A 253 7.73 8.92 5.54
CA ASP A 253 8.81 7.94 5.44
C ASP A 253 8.36 6.68 4.67
N ASP A 254 7.14 6.20 4.91
CA ASP A 254 6.57 5.09 4.15
C ASP A 254 6.48 5.42 2.65
N VAL A 255 6.06 6.65 2.31
CA VAL A 255 5.99 7.10 0.92
C VAL A 255 7.39 7.18 0.30
N ILE A 256 8.35 7.75 1.02
CA ILE A 256 9.74 7.84 0.58
C ILE A 256 10.31 6.45 0.29
N GLN A 257 10.09 5.49 1.17
CA GLN A 257 10.51 4.10 0.97
C GLN A 257 9.86 3.49 -0.28
N MET A 258 8.56 3.68 -0.49
CA MET A 258 7.86 3.20 -1.71
C MET A 258 8.42 3.82 -2.99
N LEU A 259 8.69 5.14 -2.99
CA LEU A 259 9.31 5.82 -4.12
C LEU A 259 10.72 5.28 -4.37
N MET A 260 11.55 5.15 -3.33
CA MET A 260 12.90 4.58 -3.44
C MET A 260 12.89 3.14 -3.95
N ALA A 261 11.85 2.35 -3.61
CA ALA A 261 11.63 1.02 -4.13
C ALA A 261 11.18 0.98 -5.60
N GLY A 262 10.84 2.14 -6.20
CA GLY A 262 10.49 2.30 -7.60
C GLY A 262 9.05 2.65 -7.89
N ALA A 263 8.19 2.86 -6.88
CA ALA A 263 6.84 3.33 -7.10
C ALA A 263 6.84 4.71 -7.77
N SER A 264 6.04 4.91 -8.80
CA SER A 264 5.82 6.21 -9.46
C SER A 264 4.83 7.09 -8.70
N ALA A 265 3.91 6.47 -7.99
CA ALA A 265 2.93 7.07 -7.08
C ALA A 265 2.50 6.04 -6.04
N VAL A 266 1.75 6.47 -5.03
CA VAL A 266 1.26 5.59 -3.97
C VAL A 266 -0.23 5.77 -3.72
N GLN A 267 -0.92 4.69 -3.36
CA GLN A 267 -2.32 4.67 -2.97
C GLN A 267 -2.46 4.46 -1.46
N LEU A 268 -3.20 5.33 -0.77
CA LEU A 268 -3.50 5.25 0.66
C LEU A 268 -4.96 4.87 0.87
N TYR A 269 -5.22 3.84 1.68
CA TYR A 269 -6.57 3.42 2.08
C TYR A 269 -6.74 3.38 3.60
N THR A 270 -6.00 2.53 4.31
CA THR A 270 -6.21 2.30 5.75
C THR A 270 -5.90 3.54 6.58
N ALA A 271 -4.85 4.28 6.22
CA ALA A 271 -4.48 5.50 6.94
C ALA A 271 -5.61 6.56 6.89
N PRO A 272 -6.12 6.99 5.72
CA PRO A 272 -7.24 7.92 5.67
C PRO A 272 -8.54 7.33 6.24
N ALA A 273 -8.78 6.03 6.13
CA ALA A 273 -9.95 5.37 6.71
C ALA A 273 -9.96 5.43 8.24
N LEU A 274 -8.79 5.30 8.89
CA LEU A 274 -8.66 5.30 10.36
C LEU A 274 -8.39 6.69 10.95
N LYS A 275 -7.70 7.57 10.22
CA LYS A 275 -7.22 8.87 10.73
C LYS A 275 -7.88 10.09 10.04
N GLY A 276 -8.73 9.85 9.04
CA GLY A 276 -9.38 10.91 8.28
C GLY A 276 -8.49 11.52 7.18
N PRO A 277 -9.05 12.47 6.39
CA PRO A 277 -8.39 13.02 5.20
C PRO A 277 -7.15 13.87 5.50
N ALA A 278 -7.01 14.43 6.70
CA ALA A 278 -5.86 15.25 7.10
C ALA A 278 -4.52 14.48 7.07
N VAL A 279 -4.53 13.14 7.01
CA VAL A 279 -3.32 12.34 6.86
C VAL A 279 -2.56 12.69 5.56
N PHE A 280 -3.24 13.09 4.51
CA PHE A 280 -2.60 13.51 3.25
C PHE A 280 -1.74 14.76 3.45
N GLU A 281 -2.22 15.74 4.23
CA GLU A 281 -1.46 16.95 4.56
C GLU A 281 -0.23 16.63 5.43
N GLN A 282 -0.40 15.78 6.44
CA GLN A 282 0.72 15.34 7.29
C GLN A 282 1.82 14.67 6.46
N VAL A 283 1.45 13.79 5.54
CA VAL A 283 2.38 13.11 4.64
C VAL A 283 3.04 14.11 3.68
N THR A 284 2.25 15.01 3.07
CA THR A 284 2.75 16.04 2.15
C THR A 284 3.77 16.95 2.83
N ASN A 285 3.48 17.39 4.06
CA ASN A 285 4.39 18.23 4.85
C ASN A 285 5.68 17.48 5.21
N GLY A 286 5.58 16.19 5.56
CA GLY A 286 6.74 15.34 5.80
C GLY A 286 7.62 15.14 4.56
N LEU A 287 7.01 14.94 3.39
CA LEU A 287 7.73 14.85 2.11
C LEU A 287 8.48 16.14 1.79
N ASN A 288 7.81 17.30 1.94
CA ASN A 288 8.44 18.60 1.72
C ASN A 288 9.64 18.81 2.66
N ARG A 289 9.49 18.48 3.95
CA ARG A 289 10.57 18.56 4.93
C ARG A 289 11.75 17.69 4.51
N PHE A 290 11.50 16.43 4.15
CA PHE A 290 12.55 15.50 3.72
C PHE A 290 13.32 16.04 2.51
N LEU A 291 12.64 16.61 1.51
CA LEU A 291 13.29 17.15 0.31
C LEU A 291 14.13 18.39 0.63
N VAL A 292 13.69 19.24 1.57
CA VAL A 292 14.48 20.40 2.04
C VAL A 292 15.73 19.95 2.78
N GLU A 293 15.61 18.95 3.65
CA GLU A 293 16.73 18.41 4.43
C GLU A 293 17.71 17.58 3.59
N ASN A 294 17.27 17.11 2.41
CA ASN A 294 18.07 16.30 1.50
C ASN A 294 18.16 16.90 0.08
N PRO A 295 18.85 18.04 -0.10
CA PRO A 295 18.86 18.82 -1.35
C PRO A 295 19.43 18.05 -2.56
N LYS A 296 20.19 16.97 -2.35
CA LYS A 296 20.60 16.03 -3.42
C LYS A 296 19.42 15.32 -4.09
N HIS A 297 18.25 15.31 -3.44
CA HIS A 297 16.99 14.76 -3.93
C HIS A 297 15.95 15.88 -4.05
N ALA A 298 16.15 16.79 -5.02
CA ALA A 298 15.36 18.02 -5.17
C ALA A 298 13.86 17.81 -5.48
N SER A 299 13.45 16.59 -5.79
CA SER A 299 12.05 16.26 -6.08
C SER A 299 11.74 14.79 -5.79
N VAL A 300 10.45 14.45 -5.66
CA VAL A 300 10.01 13.05 -5.53
C VAL A 300 10.44 12.18 -6.71
N ARG A 301 10.53 12.75 -7.91
CA ARG A 301 11.04 12.03 -9.10
C ARG A 301 12.49 11.55 -8.93
N ASN A 302 13.31 12.29 -8.20
CA ASN A 302 14.69 11.89 -7.91
C ASN A 302 14.78 10.76 -6.89
N LEU A 303 13.69 10.45 -6.17
CA LEU A 303 13.62 9.33 -5.22
C LEU A 303 13.26 8.02 -5.92
N ILE A 304 12.54 8.08 -7.06
CA ILE A 304 12.00 6.88 -7.70
C ILE A 304 13.15 5.95 -8.11
N GLY A 305 13.11 4.73 -7.58
CA GLY A 305 14.03 3.66 -7.93
C GLY A 305 15.44 3.77 -7.36
N LEU A 306 15.70 4.64 -6.39
CA LEU A 306 17.05 4.80 -5.81
C LEU A 306 17.63 3.52 -5.23
N THR A 307 16.82 2.55 -4.83
CA THR A 307 17.28 1.29 -4.27
C THR A 307 17.46 0.18 -5.31
N LEU A 308 16.92 0.34 -6.52
CA LEU A 308 16.87 -0.74 -7.52
C LEU A 308 18.28 -1.28 -7.89
N ASN A 309 19.25 -0.40 -7.93
CA ASN A 309 20.65 -0.73 -8.24
C ASN A 309 21.56 -0.83 -6.99
N LYS A 310 20.98 -0.70 -5.77
CA LYS A 310 21.75 -0.73 -4.52
C LYS A 310 21.61 -2.04 -3.74
N THR A 311 20.72 -2.91 -4.17
CA THR A 311 20.57 -4.26 -3.61
C THR A 311 21.68 -5.12 -4.18
N GLY A 312 22.79 -5.11 -3.50
CA GLY A 312 24.01 -5.84 -3.90
C GLY A 312 24.11 -7.20 -3.22
N ASP A 313 25.33 -7.73 -3.25
CA ASP A 313 25.70 -9.03 -2.73
C ASP A 313 25.43 -9.19 -1.22
N HIS A 314 25.43 -10.43 -0.76
CA HIS A 314 25.34 -10.74 0.66
C HIS A 314 26.43 -9.99 1.46
N ARG A 315 26.00 -9.29 2.49
CA ARG A 315 26.94 -8.67 3.44
C ARG A 315 27.26 -9.68 4.52
N PHE A 316 28.48 -10.22 4.49
CA PHE A 316 28.95 -11.16 5.50
C PHE A 316 29.57 -10.47 6.73
N SER A 317 29.82 -9.15 6.66
CA SER A 317 30.26 -8.35 7.77
C SER A 317 29.53 -6.99 7.76
N SER A 318 29.14 -6.55 8.91
CA SER A 318 28.51 -5.24 9.14
C SER A 318 29.21 -4.62 10.34
N PRO A 319 29.45 -3.30 10.36
CA PRO A 319 29.91 -2.64 11.57
C PRO A 319 28.98 -2.96 12.75
N ARG A 320 29.54 -3.06 13.96
CA ARG A 320 28.70 -3.31 15.14
C ARG A 320 27.78 -2.13 15.39
N PRO A 321 26.57 -2.36 15.94
CA PRO A 321 25.76 -1.27 16.46
C PRO A 321 26.54 -0.44 17.49
N ILE A 322 26.22 0.84 17.58
CA ILE A 322 26.83 1.74 18.56
C ILE A 322 25.80 2.16 19.60
N VAL A 323 26.23 2.23 20.86
CA VAL A 323 25.39 2.79 21.93
C VAL A 323 25.65 4.30 22.00
N ILE A 324 24.56 5.07 21.89
CA ILE A 324 24.56 6.52 22.08
C ILE A 324 24.34 6.76 23.59
N GLU A 325 25.42 7.05 24.31
CA GLU A 325 25.43 7.08 25.78
C GLU A 325 24.43 8.08 26.34
N GLU A 326 24.29 9.25 25.71
CA GLU A 326 23.40 10.33 26.14
C GLU A 326 21.92 9.89 26.10
N ARG A 327 21.57 8.99 25.20
CA ARG A 327 20.22 8.46 25.00
C ARG A 327 19.95 7.19 25.79
N CYS A 328 20.97 6.48 26.21
CA CYS A 328 20.81 5.21 26.92
C CYS A 328 20.26 5.43 28.33
N THR A 329 19.13 4.83 28.64
CA THR A 329 18.50 4.90 29.98
C THR A 329 18.94 3.79 30.92
N GLY A 330 19.74 2.83 30.45
CA GLY A 330 20.17 1.70 31.25
C GLY A 330 19.07 0.66 31.55
N CYS A 331 18.00 0.60 30.75
CA CYS A 331 16.86 -0.28 31.01
C CYS A 331 17.15 -1.78 30.83
N GLY A 332 18.26 -2.14 30.16
CA GLY A 332 18.71 -3.53 30.00
C GLY A 332 17.93 -4.40 29.00
N ILE A 333 16.91 -3.90 28.33
CA ILE A 333 16.10 -4.66 27.36
C ILE A 333 16.97 -5.27 26.24
N CYS A 334 17.92 -4.49 25.74
CA CYS A 334 18.85 -4.93 24.68
C CYS A 334 19.72 -6.12 25.10
N ILE A 335 20.06 -6.22 26.40
CA ILE A 335 20.84 -7.34 26.95
C ILE A 335 20.02 -8.61 26.95
N GLN A 336 18.77 -8.52 27.40
CA GLN A 336 17.85 -9.66 27.42
C GLN A 336 17.54 -10.20 26.01
N SER A 337 17.61 -9.33 25.00
CA SER A 337 17.36 -9.67 23.61
C SER A 337 18.60 -10.20 22.88
N CYS A 338 19.77 -10.16 23.50
CA CYS A 338 21.01 -10.60 22.85
C CYS A 338 21.27 -12.09 23.04
N ALA A 339 20.95 -12.91 22.04
CA ALA A 339 21.18 -14.34 22.05
C ALA A 339 22.68 -14.75 22.15
N PHE A 340 23.59 -13.83 21.83
CA PHE A 340 25.03 -14.07 21.79
C PHE A 340 25.78 -13.59 23.05
N GLY A 341 25.05 -13.04 24.05
CA GLY A 341 25.64 -12.49 25.26
C GLY A 341 26.64 -11.35 25.00
N ALA A 342 26.53 -10.69 23.84
CA ALA A 342 27.44 -9.65 23.43
C ALA A 342 27.12 -8.26 24.02
N LEU A 343 26.14 -8.15 24.90
CA LEU A 343 25.73 -6.93 25.58
C LEU A 343 25.83 -7.10 27.11
N SER A 344 26.39 -6.09 27.75
CA SER A 344 26.48 -6.04 29.21
C SER A 344 26.13 -4.61 29.70
N MET A 345 25.79 -4.51 31.00
CA MET A 345 25.67 -3.20 31.65
C MET A 345 27.00 -2.79 32.24
N VAL A 346 27.37 -1.57 31.95
CA VAL A 346 28.55 -0.91 32.60
C VAL A 346 28.08 0.36 33.29
N ARG A 347 28.84 0.84 34.27
CA ARG A 347 28.62 2.15 34.87
C ARG A 347 29.56 3.17 34.22
N SER A 348 29.00 4.29 33.76
CA SER A 348 29.80 5.44 33.31
C SER A 348 30.52 6.10 34.49
N VAL A 349 31.38 7.05 34.16
CA VAL A 349 32.09 7.88 35.15
C VAL A 349 31.08 8.57 36.12
N ASP A 350 29.92 9.00 35.58
CA ASP A 350 28.84 9.63 36.33
C ASP A 350 27.90 8.64 37.03
N LYS A 351 28.32 7.38 37.17
CA LYS A 351 27.55 6.27 37.78
C LYS A 351 26.26 5.88 37.05
N LYS A 352 26.00 6.43 35.86
CA LYS A 352 24.87 6.06 35.00
C LYS A 352 25.09 4.63 34.45
N ALA A 353 24.04 3.82 34.50
CA ALA A 353 24.09 2.48 33.88
C ALA A 353 23.94 2.60 32.34
N LEU A 354 24.85 2.01 31.58
CA LEU A 354 24.88 2.05 30.13
C LEU A 354 25.06 0.66 29.55
N ALA A 355 24.43 0.40 28.39
CA ALA A 355 24.71 -0.81 27.64
C ALA A 355 26.07 -0.69 26.95
N LYS A 356 26.85 -1.78 26.95
CA LYS A 356 28.12 -1.91 26.23
C LYS A 356 28.11 -3.13 25.34
N ILE A 357 28.55 -2.95 24.10
CA ILE A 357 28.63 -4.03 23.10
C ILE A 357 30.05 -4.60 23.09
N ALA A 358 30.17 -5.91 23.23
CA ALA A 358 31.44 -6.63 23.28
C ALA A 358 31.90 -7.11 21.88
N ASP A 359 33.13 -7.63 21.84
CA ASP A 359 33.79 -8.04 20.59
C ASP A 359 33.18 -9.27 19.91
N ASN A 360 32.48 -10.11 20.65
CA ASN A 360 31.73 -11.26 20.12
C ASN A 360 30.38 -10.87 19.49
N CYS A 361 30.09 -9.59 19.30
CA CYS A 361 28.89 -9.14 18.58
C CYS A 361 28.95 -9.52 17.11
N ILE A 362 27.90 -10.20 16.62
CA ILE A 362 27.75 -10.63 15.22
C ILE A 362 27.03 -9.60 14.34
N SER A 363 26.76 -8.40 14.84
CA SER A 363 26.10 -7.32 14.10
C SER A 363 24.69 -7.66 13.59
N CYS A 364 23.92 -8.50 14.29
CA CYS A 364 22.56 -8.89 13.88
C CYS A 364 21.51 -7.79 14.03
N ASN A 365 21.85 -6.65 14.66
CA ASN A 365 20.98 -5.50 14.92
C ASN A 365 19.70 -5.78 15.74
N ALA A 366 19.53 -6.96 16.36
CA ALA A 366 18.37 -7.25 17.20
C ALA A 366 18.20 -6.24 18.34
N CYS A 367 19.32 -5.81 18.95
CA CYS A 367 19.33 -4.80 20.02
C CYS A 367 18.86 -3.41 19.55
N VAL A 368 19.02 -3.07 18.28
CA VAL A 368 18.51 -1.82 17.69
C VAL A 368 16.98 -1.83 17.66
N GLY A 369 16.39 -2.97 17.22
CA GLY A 369 14.94 -3.11 17.11
C GLY A 369 14.20 -3.13 18.45
N VAL A 370 14.85 -3.54 19.54
CA VAL A 370 14.23 -3.58 20.88
C VAL A 370 14.52 -2.33 21.72
N CYS A 371 15.46 -1.50 21.30
CA CYS A 371 15.72 -0.23 21.97
C CYS A 371 14.50 0.67 21.78
N HIS A 372 13.89 1.14 22.89
CA HIS A 372 12.66 1.92 22.86
C HIS A 372 12.76 3.08 21.87
N THR A 373 11.74 3.23 21.04
CA THR A 373 11.67 4.20 19.94
C THR A 373 11.81 5.66 20.37
N GLU A 374 11.48 5.99 21.63
CA GLU A 374 11.65 7.34 22.16
C GLU A 374 13.12 7.75 22.31
N PHE A 375 14.02 6.81 22.50
CA PHE A 375 15.42 7.11 22.81
C PHE A 375 16.40 6.76 21.69
N ASN A 376 16.08 5.80 20.82
CA ASN A 376 16.99 5.33 19.75
C ASN A 376 18.46 5.30 20.22
N ALA A 377 18.67 4.72 21.42
CA ALA A 377 19.98 4.73 22.06
C ALA A 377 20.97 3.74 21.48
N ILE A 378 20.52 2.83 20.60
CA ILE A 378 21.39 1.93 19.86
C ILE A 378 21.18 2.19 18.38
N ALA A 379 22.22 2.68 17.73
CA ALA A 379 22.25 2.90 16.29
C ALA A 379 22.87 1.69 15.59
N GLY A 380 22.11 1.11 14.65
CA GLY A 380 22.65 0.09 13.74
C GLY A 380 23.41 0.74 12.60
N SER A 381 24.36 0.01 12.05
CA SER A 381 24.98 0.34 10.77
C SER A 381 24.20 -0.35 9.65
N PHE A 382 23.66 0.43 8.75
CA PHE A 382 23.00 -0.05 7.54
C PHE A 382 23.84 0.25 6.31
#